data_bcf7f5b544b8484297061d213eb6965c
#
_entry.id   bcf7f5b544b8484297061d213eb6965c
#
_cell.length_a   1.000
_cell.length_b   1.000
_cell.length_c   1.000
_cell.angle_alpha   90.00
_cell.angle_beta   90.00
_cell.angle_gamma   90.00
#
_symmetry.space_group_name_H-M   'P 1'
#
loop_
_entity.id
_entity.type
_entity.pdbx_description
1 polymer ?
#
loop_
_entity_poly.entity_id
_entity_poly.type
_entity_poly.pdbx_seq_one_letter_code
_entity_poly.pdbx_strand_id
1 'polypeptide(L)'
;MNEKHILLIISGGIAAVKLPDLIRKLTAQGARVTPVLTQSGAQFVTPLSIAALARSKVYTELFDLTEEAQMGHIELSRAADLILVAPATAQIMAKMAQGMADDLASTLLLATDTPVMIAPSMNVRMWQHPATQRNLKQLQEDGVQVIGPNDGEMACGEYGPGRMAEVDEILAQVAGFFRSGPLAGRHVLVTSGPTHEPIDPVRYIANRSSGAQGAALATALRDLGARVSFVTGPARVPPPSGVEVHPVHTAQEMLAVVDGLLPVDAAIFAAAVADWRLASAHGQKIKKTSSGDLRVLEFAENPDILARVSAHDLRPQLVVGFAAETENVIDNAAQKRLRKGCDWIVANDVAPQTGIMGGAHNKVTLIDADGTETWDEMPKSDVARRIALRIADALT
;
A
#
# COMPACT_ATOMS: atom_id res chain seq x y z
N MET A 1 3.16 2.66 3.83
CA MET A 1 3.55 2.04 5.14
C MET A 1 2.56 2.43 6.25
N ASN A 2 1.28 2.69 5.89
CA ASN A 2 0.29 3.10 6.91
C ASN A 2 0.23 2.09 8.06
N GLU A 3 0.26 2.65 9.29
CA GLU A 3 0.19 1.92 10.56
C GLU A 3 1.33 0.93 10.83
N LYS A 4 2.33 0.80 9.94
CA LYS A 4 3.48 -0.05 10.18
C LYS A 4 4.37 0.54 11.27
N HIS A 5 4.78 -0.30 12.22
CA HIS A 5 5.62 0.09 13.33
C HIS A 5 7.08 -0.30 13.08
N ILE A 6 7.95 0.70 13.06
CA ILE A 6 9.40 0.54 12.86
C ILE A 6 10.12 0.89 14.16
N LEU A 7 10.84 -0.08 14.72
CA LEU A 7 11.79 0.16 15.79
C LEU A 7 13.12 0.58 15.17
N LEU A 8 13.49 1.86 15.31
CA LEU A 8 14.69 2.44 14.69
C LEU A 8 15.83 2.52 15.71
N ILE A 9 16.83 1.65 15.57
CA ILE A 9 18.05 1.66 16.39
C ILE A 9 19.08 2.56 15.73
N ILE A 10 19.49 3.63 16.43
CA ILE A 10 20.45 4.63 15.97
C ILE A 10 21.77 4.39 16.72
N SER A 11 22.77 3.81 16.03
CA SER A 11 24.09 3.62 16.61
C SER A 11 25.05 4.78 16.31
N GLY A 12 26.27 4.73 16.84
CA GLY A 12 27.27 5.80 16.70
C GLY A 12 27.77 5.95 15.25
N GLY A 13 28.24 7.15 14.93
CA GLY A 13 28.83 7.48 13.63
C GLY A 13 28.20 8.72 13.00
N ILE A 14 28.99 9.43 12.19
CA ILE A 14 28.56 10.69 11.57
C ILE A 14 27.30 10.53 10.70
N ALA A 15 27.06 9.37 10.14
CA ALA A 15 25.86 9.09 9.33
C ALA A 15 24.55 9.20 10.14
N ALA A 16 24.62 9.17 11.47
CA ALA A 16 23.43 9.38 12.33
C ALA A 16 22.77 10.74 12.08
N VAL A 17 23.49 11.75 11.61
CA VAL A 17 22.93 13.07 11.27
C VAL A 17 21.93 13.02 10.11
N LYS A 18 21.87 11.93 9.32
CA LYS A 18 20.88 11.71 8.27
C LYS A 18 19.54 11.18 8.80
N LEU A 19 19.53 10.61 10.02
CA LEU A 19 18.36 9.92 10.58
C LEU A 19 17.17 10.82 10.87
N PRO A 20 17.35 12.10 11.26
CA PRO A 20 16.26 13.07 11.32
C PRO A 20 15.43 13.14 10.03
N ASP A 21 16.08 13.15 8.86
CA ASP A 21 15.41 13.15 7.56
C ASP A 21 14.71 11.80 7.28
N LEU A 22 15.35 10.68 7.59
CA LEU A 22 14.76 9.35 7.46
C LEU A 22 13.50 9.22 8.31
N ILE A 23 13.53 9.64 9.59
CA ILE A 23 12.37 9.61 10.48
C ILE A 23 11.23 10.43 9.89
N ARG A 24 11.50 11.66 9.43
CA ARG A 24 10.50 12.52 8.80
C ARG A 24 9.85 11.88 7.59
N LYS A 25 10.64 11.22 6.71
CA LYS A 25 10.15 10.55 5.50
C LYS A 25 9.34 9.29 5.82
N LEU A 26 9.77 8.48 6.80
CA LEU A 26 9.05 7.30 7.28
C LEU A 26 7.67 7.70 7.86
N THR A 27 7.65 8.72 8.74
CA THR A 27 6.40 9.21 9.34
C THR A 27 5.48 9.87 8.31
N ALA A 28 6.02 10.57 7.31
CA ALA A 28 5.24 11.12 6.19
C ALA A 28 4.58 10.02 5.34
N GLN A 29 5.16 8.82 5.28
CA GLN A 29 4.55 7.65 4.64
C GLN A 29 3.61 6.85 5.57
N GLY A 30 3.28 7.40 6.75
CA GLY A 30 2.32 6.83 7.69
C GLY A 30 2.92 5.75 8.62
N ALA A 31 4.24 5.56 8.66
CA ALA A 31 4.86 4.65 9.60
C ALA A 31 4.92 5.27 11.01
N ARG A 32 4.72 4.44 12.04
CA ARG A 32 5.04 4.76 13.42
C ARG A 32 6.51 4.41 13.67
N VAL A 33 7.32 5.37 14.10
CA VAL A 33 8.74 5.16 14.38
C VAL A 33 8.98 5.26 15.89
N THR A 34 9.55 4.21 16.48
CA THR A 34 10.01 4.20 17.87
C THR A 34 11.53 4.17 17.88
N PRO A 35 12.21 5.25 18.26
CA PRO A 35 13.66 5.32 18.25
C PRO A 35 14.28 4.68 19.49
N VAL A 36 15.36 3.92 19.25
CA VAL A 36 16.32 3.48 20.29
C VAL A 36 17.66 4.12 19.96
N LEU A 37 18.19 4.91 20.87
CA LEU A 37 19.42 5.66 20.67
C LEU A 37 20.52 5.12 21.57
N THR A 38 21.58 4.58 20.96
CA THR A 38 22.74 4.10 21.74
C THR A 38 23.52 5.26 22.35
N GLN A 39 24.29 5.01 23.39
CA GLN A 39 25.15 6.02 24.01
C GLN A 39 26.09 6.69 22.99
N SER A 40 26.65 5.90 22.05
CA SER A 40 27.48 6.43 20.96
C SER A 40 26.68 7.23 19.95
N GLY A 41 25.42 6.83 19.65
CA GLY A 41 24.51 7.57 18.77
C GLY A 41 24.16 8.94 19.30
N ALA A 42 24.00 9.05 20.62
CA ALA A 42 23.71 10.32 21.32
C ALA A 42 24.81 11.38 21.21
N GLN A 43 26.01 11.02 20.77
CA GLN A 43 27.10 11.97 20.46
C GLN A 43 26.88 12.70 19.12
N PHE A 44 26.04 12.19 18.23
CA PHE A 44 25.82 12.75 16.89
C PHE A 44 24.45 13.38 16.72
N VAL A 45 23.43 12.87 17.43
CA VAL A 45 22.06 13.39 17.44
C VAL A 45 21.53 13.40 18.87
N THR A 46 20.69 14.38 19.21
CA THR A 46 20.15 14.47 20.57
C THR A 46 18.85 13.68 20.72
N PRO A 47 18.58 13.06 21.89
CA PRO A 47 17.29 12.41 22.15
C PRO A 47 16.10 13.35 21.89
N LEU A 48 16.23 14.63 22.25
CA LEU A 48 15.20 15.64 22.07
C LEU A 48 14.85 15.85 20.57
N SER A 49 15.87 15.98 19.71
CA SER A 49 15.63 16.15 18.27
C SER A 49 14.94 14.93 17.64
N ILE A 50 15.36 13.75 18.05
CA ILE A 50 14.78 12.48 17.55
C ILE A 50 13.35 12.30 18.06
N ALA A 51 13.08 12.55 19.36
CA ALA A 51 11.73 12.46 19.94
C ALA A 51 10.74 13.39 19.24
N ALA A 52 11.15 14.64 18.98
CA ALA A 52 10.30 15.63 18.32
C ALA A 52 9.89 15.21 16.90
N LEU A 53 10.80 14.61 16.12
CA LEU A 53 10.54 14.15 14.75
C LEU A 53 9.74 12.84 14.70
N ALA A 54 10.08 11.89 15.57
CA ALA A 54 9.36 10.62 15.66
C ALA A 54 7.99 10.75 16.33
N ARG A 55 7.73 11.85 17.05
CA ARG A 55 6.54 12.05 17.87
C ARG A 55 6.32 10.89 18.87
N SER A 56 7.40 10.33 19.34
CA SER A 56 7.43 9.20 20.27
C SER A 56 8.60 9.33 21.23
N LYS A 57 8.55 8.56 22.34
CA LYS A 57 9.65 8.48 23.29
C LYS A 57 10.89 7.88 22.61
N VAL A 58 12.07 8.35 23.01
CA VAL A 58 13.38 7.78 22.63
C VAL A 58 13.88 6.93 23.79
N TYR A 59 14.20 5.68 23.51
CA TYR A 59 14.73 4.73 24.49
C TYR A 59 16.25 4.76 24.43
N THR A 60 16.92 4.86 25.57
CA THR A 60 18.39 5.02 25.65
C THR A 60 19.06 3.99 26.55
N GLU A 61 18.38 3.51 27.59
CA GLU A 61 18.97 2.68 28.64
C GLU A 61 18.19 1.39 28.83
N LEU A 62 18.92 0.29 29.16
CA LEU A 62 18.34 -1.02 29.41
C LEU A 62 17.56 -1.08 30.74
N PHE A 63 18.05 -0.34 31.75
CA PHE A 63 17.51 -0.34 33.11
C PHE A 63 16.94 1.04 33.48
N ASP A 64 15.87 1.47 32.84
CA ASP A 64 15.08 2.60 33.29
C ASP A 64 13.94 2.07 34.19
N LEU A 65 14.03 2.35 35.48
CA LEU A 65 13.06 1.89 36.50
C LEU A 65 11.61 2.31 36.22
N THR A 66 11.41 3.33 35.42
CA THR A 66 10.07 3.80 35.01
C THR A 66 9.56 3.03 33.79
N GLU A 67 10.41 2.39 33.00
CA GLU A 67 10.10 1.70 31.75
C GLU A 67 9.84 0.20 31.94
N GLU A 68 10.58 -0.45 32.82
CA GLU A 68 10.38 -1.87 33.14
C GLU A 68 9.00 -2.15 33.75
N ALA A 69 8.37 -1.14 34.37
CA ALA A 69 7.02 -1.19 34.89
C ALA A 69 5.91 -0.94 33.82
N GLN A 70 6.25 -0.36 32.67
CA GLN A 70 5.27 0.02 31.63
C GLN A 70 5.37 -0.83 30.36
N MET A 71 6.57 -1.21 29.91
CA MET A 71 6.76 -2.03 28.71
C MET A 71 8.17 -2.64 28.74
N GLY A 72 8.29 -3.93 29.04
CA GLY A 72 9.57 -4.62 29.06
C GLY A 72 10.27 -4.59 27.68
N HIS A 73 11.61 -4.66 27.67
CA HIS A 73 12.40 -4.66 26.42
C HIS A 73 11.96 -5.74 25.41
N ILE A 74 11.46 -6.88 25.88
CA ILE A 74 10.91 -7.95 25.03
C ILE A 74 9.64 -7.47 24.30
N GLU A 75 8.73 -6.77 25.00
CA GLU A 75 7.50 -6.25 24.41
C GLU A 75 7.79 -5.16 23.39
N LEU A 76 8.79 -4.29 23.66
CA LEU A 76 9.22 -3.25 22.75
C LEU A 76 9.74 -3.83 21.42
N SER A 77 10.53 -4.92 21.45
CA SER A 77 11.05 -5.56 20.25
C SER A 77 9.94 -6.25 19.44
N ARG A 78 8.98 -6.90 20.13
CA ARG A 78 7.88 -7.67 19.51
C ARG A 78 6.72 -6.80 19.02
N ALA A 79 6.58 -5.58 19.54
CA ALA A 79 5.56 -4.64 19.10
C ALA A 79 5.84 -4.04 17.71
N ALA A 80 7.05 -4.19 17.17
CA ALA A 80 7.45 -3.65 15.88
C ALA A 80 7.18 -4.65 14.74
N ASP A 81 6.82 -4.11 13.55
CA ASP A 81 6.75 -4.90 12.31
C ASP A 81 8.14 -5.06 11.64
N LEU A 82 9.08 -4.19 11.99
CA LEU A 82 10.46 -4.18 11.47
C LEU A 82 11.39 -3.51 12.47
N ILE A 83 12.58 -4.09 12.67
CA ILE A 83 13.69 -3.41 13.33
C ILE A 83 14.67 -2.91 12.27
N LEU A 84 14.91 -1.60 12.26
CA LEU A 84 15.87 -0.96 11.36
C LEU A 84 17.06 -0.44 12.17
N VAL A 85 18.28 -0.92 11.90
CA VAL A 85 19.51 -0.40 12.49
C VAL A 85 20.20 0.52 11.51
N ALA A 86 20.15 1.80 11.78
CA ALA A 86 20.75 2.84 10.92
C ALA A 86 21.29 4.02 11.76
N PRO A 87 22.57 4.36 11.64
CA PRO A 87 23.60 3.59 10.97
C PRO A 87 23.93 2.30 11.72
N ALA A 88 24.35 1.23 11.01
CA ALA A 88 24.87 0.02 11.63
C ALA A 88 26.41 0.07 11.61
N THR A 89 27.02 0.31 12.78
CA THR A 89 28.48 0.35 12.93
C THR A 89 29.08 -1.06 12.96
N ALA A 90 30.38 -1.18 12.72
CA ALA A 90 31.10 -2.45 12.86
C ALA A 90 30.92 -3.07 14.26
N GLN A 91 30.81 -2.24 15.32
CA GLN A 91 30.59 -2.70 16.69
C GLN A 91 29.20 -3.35 16.84
N ILE A 92 28.12 -2.69 16.38
CA ILE A 92 26.77 -3.27 16.55
C ILE A 92 26.62 -4.54 15.70
N MET A 93 27.18 -4.56 14.49
CA MET A 93 27.22 -5.76 13.64
C MET A 93 27.98 -6.91 14.33
N ALA A 94 29.10 -6.63 14.99
CA ALA A 94 29.86 -7.62 15.73
C ALA A 94 29.05 -8.15 16.95
N LYS A 95 28.38 -7.28 17.72
CA LYS A 95 27.52 -7.68 18.81
C LYS A 95 26.37 -8.59 18.33
N MET A 96 25.70 -8.22 17.26
CA MET A 96 24.64 -9.04 16.66
C MET A 96 25.15 -10.42 16.27
N ALA A 97 26.24 -10.47 15.48
CA ALA A 97 26.80 -11.74 14.98
C ALA A 97 27.36 -12.66 16.09
N GLN A 98 27.67 -12.11 17.28
CA GLN A 98 28.19 -12.88 18.43
C GLN A 98 27.12 -13.10 19.52
N GLY A 99 25.89 -12.63 19.35
CA GLY A 99 24.83 -12.77 20.34
C GLY A 99 25.11 -12.01 21.64
N MET A 100 25.77 -10.86 21.58
CA MET A 100 26.02 -10.01 22.75
C MET A 100 24.82 -9.15 23.07
N ALA A 101 24.50 -9.01 24.40
CA ALA A 101 23.35 -8.26 24.90
C ALA A 101 23.75 -7.43 26.12
N ASP A 102 24.67 -6.48 25.95
CA ASP A 102 25.28 -5.67 27.00
C ASP A 102 24.73 -4.23 27.07
N ASP A 103 23.85 -3.87 26.12
CA ASP A 103 23.10 -2.62 26.10
C ASP A 103 21.67 -2.84 25.56
N LEU A 104 20.82 -1.80 25.64
CA LEU A 104 19.42 -1.92 25.20
C LEU A 104 19.32 -2.35 23.73
N ALA A 105 20.10 -1.74 22.83
CA ALA A 105 20.06 -2.01 21.41
C ALA A 105 20.40 -3.48 21.09
N SER A 106 21.52 -3.98 21.64
CA SER A 106 21.96 -5.36 21.44
C SER A 106 21.01 -6.37 22.11
N THR A 107 20.43 -6.04 23.27
CA THR A 107 19.41 -6.87 23.94
C THR A 107 18.14 -6.99 23.12
N LEU A 108 17.62 -5.89 22.55
CA LEU A 108 16.46 -5.88 21.67
C LEU A 108 16.70 -6.72 20.42
N LEU A 109 17.89 -6.61 19.81
CA LEU A 109 18.26 -7.35 18.61
C LEU A 109 18.44 -8.86 18.86
N LEU A 110 18.86 -9.27 20.05
CA LEU A 110 18.96 -10.68 20.42
C LEU A 110 17.61 -11.30 20.85
N ALA A 111 16.72 -10.48 21.44
CA ALA A 111 15.45 -10.95 22.01
C ALA A 111 14.28 -10.93 21.00
N THR A 112 14.52 -10.55 19.75
CA THR A 112 13.46 -10.34 18.76
C THR A 112 13.25 -11.54 17.84
N ASP A 113 12.01 -11.74 17.45
CA ASP A 113 11.56 -12.55 16.30
C ASP A 113 11.08 -11.67 15.13
N THR A 114 11.14 -10.35 15.32
CA THR A 114 10.82 -9.36 14.28
C THR A 114 11.94 -9.30 13.23
N PRO A 115 11.61 -9.21 11.92
CA PRO A 115 12.61 -9.03 10.87
C PRO A 115 13.54 -7.83 11.12
N VAL A 116 14.82 -8.00 10.82
CA VAL A 116 15.86 -6.98 11.04
C VAL A 116 16.47 -6.53 9.71
N MET A 117 16.56 -5.22 9.52
CA MET A 117 17.34 -4.58 8.45
C MET A 117 18.47 -3.75 9.06
N ILE A 118 19.63 -3.77 8.41
CA ILE A 118 20.76 -2.93 8.81
C ILE A 118 21.24 -2.06 7.65
N ALA A 119 21.62 -0.81 7.95
CA ALA A 119 22.29 0.10 7.02
C ALA A 119 23.74 0.33 7.49
N PRO A 120 24.73 -0.46 7.02
CA PRO A 120 26.11 -0.37 7.47
C PRO A 120 26.73 1.00 7.19
N SER A 121 27.53 1.49 8.15
CA SER A 121 28.27 2.73 8.02
C SER A 121 29.56 2.67 8.84
N MET A 122 30.70 2.72 8.15
CA MET A 122 32.02 2.70 8.77
C MET A 122 33.10 3.11 7.78
N ASN A 123 34.31 3.34 8.26
CA ASN A 123 35.48 3.57 7.41
C ASN A 123 35.73 2.38 6.45
N VAL A 124 36.30 2.62 5.27
CA VAL A 124 36.53 1.60 4.25
C VAL A 124 37.42 0.45 4.74
N ARG A 125 38.44 0.74 5.58
CA ARG A 125 39.29 -0.29 6.16
C ARG A 125 38.55 -1.18 7.15
N MET A 126 37.65 -0.57 7.94
CA MET A 126 36.77 -1.33 8.84
C MET A 126 35.79 -2.21 8.06
N TRP A 127 35.23 -1.69 6.98
CA TRP A 127 34.34 -2.46 6.12
C TRP A 127 35.03 -3.65 5.47
N GLN A 128 36.21 -3.42 4.89
CA GLN A 128 36.98 -4.46 4.22
C GLN A 128 37.69 -5.43 5.20
N HIS A 129 37.66 -5.13 6.49
CA HIS A 129 38.34 -5.98 7.48
C HIS A 129 37.71 -7.39 7.51
N PRO A 130 38.55 -8.49 7.50
CA PRO A 130 38.05 -9.86 7.49
C PRO A 130 37.02 -10.17 8.60
N ALA A 131 37.14 -9.57 9.79
CA ALA A 131 36.19 -9.74 10.87
C ALA A 131 34.82 -9.16 10.52
N THR A 132 34.79 -7.95 9.92
CA THR A 132 33.52 -7.31 9.51
C THR A 132 32.83 -8.13 8.41
N GLN A 133 33.59 -8.64 7.44
CA GLN A 133 33.05 -9.45 6.37
C GLN A 133 32.54 -10.81 6.86
N ARG A 134 33.20 -11.44 7.85
CA ARG A 134 32.65 -12.65 8.51
C ARG A 134 31.34 -12.36 9.26
N ASN A 135 31.30 -11.25 10.02
CA ASN A 135 30.11 -10.86 10.73
C ASN A 135 28.96 -10.54 9.77
N LEU A 136 29.23 -9.84 8.68
CA LEU A 136 28.23 -9.55 7.63
C LEU A 136 27.63 -10.84 7.07
N LYS A 137 28.50 -11.79 6.68
CA LYS A 137 28.07 -13.08 6.14
C LYS A 137 27.19 -13.82 7.15
N GLN A 138 27.63 -13.90 8.42
CA GLN A 138 26.83 -14.52 9.48
C GLN A 138 25.46 -13.87 9.64
N LEU A 139 25.40 -12.54 9.69
CA LEU A 139 24.14 -11.82 9.81
C LEU A 139 23.19 -12.08 8.63
N GLN A 140 23.73 -12.18 7.41
CA GLN A 140 22.94 -12.54 6.23
C GLN A 140 22.42 -13.98 6.28
N GLU A 141 23.23 -14.92 6.76
CA GLU A 141 22.82 -16.32 6.99
C GLU A 141 21.76 -16.43 8.09
N ASP A 142 21.80 -15.55 9.09
CA ASP A 142 20.80 -15.43 10.16
C ASP A 142 19.51 -14.69 9.70
N GLY A 143 19.42 -14.28 8.42
CA GLY A 143 18.24 -13.64 7.84
C GLY A 143 18.19 -12.12 7.96
N VAL A 144 19.25 -11.45 8.43
CA VAL A 144 19.32 -10.00 8.49
C VAL A 144 19.47 -9.41 7.09
N GLN A 145 18.59 -8.48 6.74
CA GLN A 145 18.66 -7.79 5.46
C GLN A 145 19.64 -6.60 5.51
N VAL A 146 20.45 -6.43 4.47
CA VAL A 146 21.52 -5.43 4.43
C VAL A 146 21.24 -4.41 3.33
N ILE A 147 21.24 -3.12 3.69
CA ILE A 147 21.03 -1.99 2.78
C ILE A 147 22.33 -1.23 2.60
N GLY A 148 22.93 -1.31 1.41
CA GLY A 148 24.26 -0.77 1.16
C GLY A 148 25.37 -1.66 1.75
N PRO A 149 26.53 -1.10 2.18
CA PRO A 149 26.87 0.31 2.09
C PRO A 149 27.19 0.74 0.68
N ASN A 150 27.12 2.04 0.42
CA ASN A 150 27.48 2.62 -0.88
C ASN A 150 28.98 2.94 -0.96
N ASP A 151 29.49 3.00 -2.20
CA ASP A 151 30.80 3.58 -2.48
C ASP A 151 30.73 5.11 -2.42
N GLY A 152 31.77 5.73 -1.94
CA GLY A 152 31.87 7.18 -1.93
C GLY A 152 32.98 7.73 -1.07
N GLU A 153 33.10 9.06 -1.08
CA GLU A 153 33.99 9.79 -0.20
C GLU A 153 33.46 9.76 1.23
N MET A 154 34.33 9.49 2.18
CA MET A 154 34.01 9.42 3.61
C MET A 154 34.50 10.68 4.34
N ALA A 155 33.97 10.91 5.53
CA ALA A 155 34.34 12.07 6.36
C ALA A 155 35.84 12.12 6.72
N CYS A 156 36.53 11.00 6.63
CA CYS A 156 38.00 10.90 6.82
C CYS A 156 38.83 11.16 5.54
N GLY A 157 38.19 11.46 4.39
CA GLY A 157 38.83 11.71 3.13
C GLY A 157 39.24 10.43 2.33
N GLU A 158 38.88 9.24 2.85
CA GLU A 158 39.07 7.99 2.07
C GLU A 158 37.88 7.75 1.15
N TYR A 159 38.08 7.08 0.02
CA TYR A 159 37.06 6.71 -0.96
C TYR A 159 36.92 5.18 -1.02
N GLY A 160 35.65 4.71 -1.09
CA GLY A 160 35.35 3.30 -1.27
C GLY A 160 34.07 2.87 -0.57
N PRO A 161 33.79 1.55 -0.43
CA PRO A 161 32.62 1.03 0.26
C PRO A 161 32.70 1.27 1.78
N GLY A 162 31.58 1.64 2.38
CA GLY A 162 31.44 1.89 3.82
C GLY A 162 30.55 3.09 4.15
N ARG A 163 30.16 3.86 3.15
CA ARG A 163 29.22 4.97 3.31
C ARG A 163 27.79 4.42 3.46
N MET A 164 27.06 4.85 4.50
CA MET A 164 25.67 4.46 4.66
C MET A 164 24.86 4.78 3.40
N ALA A 165 24.01 3.86 2.98
CA ALA A 165 23.02 4.07 1.93
C ALA A 165 22.28 5.40 2.13
N GLU A 166 21.87 6.05 1.04
CA GLU A 166 21.14 7.30 1.13
C GLU A 166 19.76 7.10 1.73
N VAL A 167 19.23 8.14 2.34
CA VAL A 167 17.92 8.09 3.03
C VAL A 167 16.82 7.57 2.13
N ASP A 168 16.82 7.96 0.85
CA ASP A 168 15.80 7.53 -0.11
C ASP A 168 15.96 6.06 -0.51
N GLU A 169 17.18 5.53 -0.54
CA GLU A 169 17.46 4.11 -0.76
C GLU A 169 16.98 3.27 0.42
N ILE A 170 17.28 3.68 1.65
CA ILE A 170 16.78 3.02 2.87
C ILE A 170 15.25 3.03 2.88
N LEU A 171 14.63 4.19 2.60
CA LEU A 171 13.18 4.34 2.55
C LEU A 171 12.55 3.41 1.51
N ALA A 172 13.16 3.30 0.32
CA ALA A 172 12.69 2.41 -0.75
C ALA A 172 12.77 0.93 -0.37
N GLN A 173 13.86 0.50 0.29
CA GLN A 173 14.03 -0.88 0.78
C GLN A 173 13.03 -1.22 1.89
N VAL A 174 12.84 -0.33 2.86
CA VAL A 174 11.85 -0.50 3.93
C VAL A 174 10.43 -0.55 3.34
N ALA A 175 10.11 0.32 2.38
CA ALA A 175 8.82 0.30 1.70
C ALA A 175 8.64 -0.97 0.86
N GLY A 176 9.72 -1.48 0.23
CA GLY A 176 9.77 -2.75 -0.49
C GLY A 176 9.49 -3.94 0.42
N PHE A 177 10.10 -3.96 1.61
CA PHE A 177 9.88 -5.00 2.61
C PHE A 177 8.41 -5.10 3.03
N PHE A 178 7.78 -3.96 3.33
CA PHE A 178 6.37 -3.95 3.68
C PHE A 178 5.42 -4.20 2.49
N ARG A 179 5.94 -4.20 1.27
CA ARG A 179 5.25 -4.68 0.07
C ARG A 179 5.46 -6.17 -0.20
N SER A 180 6.31 -6.85 0.58
CA SER A 180 6.45 -8.29 0.49
C SER A 180 5.15 -8.96 0.97
N GLY A 181 4.57 -9.77 0.12
CA GLY A 181 3.32 -10.47 0.37
C GLY A 181 3.02 -11.42 -0.79
N PRO A 182 1.96 -12.22 -0.72
CA PRO A 182 1.63 -13.20 -1.75
C PRO A 182 1.41 -12.59 -3.14
N LEU A 183 1.19 -11.26 -3.22
CA LEU A 183 1.08 -10.52 -4.49
C LEU A 183 2.35 -9.72 -4.85
N ALA A 184 3.48 -9.98 -4.19
CA ALA A 184 4.74 -9.31 -4.54
C ALA A 184 5.14 -9.59 -5.99
N GLY A 185 5.47 -8.52 -6.73
CA GLY A 185 5.77 -8.60 -8.16
C GLY A 185 4.55 -8.63 -9.09
N ARG A 186 3.33 -8.75 -8.56
CA ARG A 186 2.10 -8.71 -9.36
C ARG A 186 1.61 -7.29 -9.58
N HIS A 187 1.10 -7.02 -10.78
CA HIS A 187 0.47 -5.75 -11.14
C HIS A 187 -1.04 -5.95 -11.20
N VAL A 188 -1.80 -5.19 -10.41
CA VAL A 188 -3.26 -5.29 -10.34
C VAL A 188 -3.90 -3.95 -10.67
N LEU A 189 -4.86 -3.96 -11.59
CA LEU A 189 -5.67 -2.80 -11.95
C LEU A 189 -6.98 -2.82 -11.15
N VAL A 190 -7.37 -1.68 -10.60
CA VAL A 190 -8.65 -1.50 -9.90
C VAL A 190 -9.36 -0.28 -10.43
N THR A 191 -10.59 -0.45 -10.95
CA THR A 191 -11.46 0.70 -11.28
C THR A 191 -12.37 1.02 -10.08
N SER A 192 -12.64 2.30 -9.84
CA SER A 192 -13.40 2.76 -8.66
C SER A 192 -14.19 4.04 -8.94
N GLY A 193 -15.12 4.35 -8.05
CA GLY A 193 -15.93 5.57 -8.12
C GLY A 193 -16.99 5.53 -9.23
N PRO A 194 -17.82 6.58 -9.34
CA PRO A 194 -18.76 6.76 -10.44
C PRO A 194 -18.07 7.39 -11.64
N THR A 195 -18.61 7.18 -12.85
CA THR A 195 -18.34 8.08 -13.97
C THR A 195 -19.37 9.21 -14.02
N HIS A 196 -18.94 10.39 -14.49
CA HIS A 196 -19.78 11.55 -14.68
C HIS A 196 -19.89 11.84 -16.18
N GLU A 197 -21.05 11.55 -16.77
CA GLU A 197 -21.31 11.75 -18.20
C GLU A 197 -21.90 13.14 -18.41
N PRO A 198 -21.20 14.08 -19.04
CA PRO A 198 -21.64 15.46 -19.12
C PRO A 198 -22.89 15.63 -20.00
N ILE A 199 -23.87 16.37 -19.50
CA ILE A 199 -24.99 16.90 -20.27
C ILE A 199 -24.61 18.27 -20.85
N ASP A 200 -24.11 19.13 -19.98
CA ASP A 200 -23.57 20.46 -20.27
C ASP A 200 -22.52 20.83 -19.18
N PRO A 201 -21.87 22.00 -19.21
CA PRO A 201 -20.85 22.36 -18.21
C PRO A 201 -21.33 22.38 -16.75
N VAL A 202 -22.64 22.22 -16.49
CA VAL A 202 -23.23 22.32 -15.15
C VAL A 202 -23.85 21.02 -14.67
N ARG A 203 -24.32 20.15 -15.59
CA ARG A 203 -25.08 18.93 -15.28
C ARG A 203 -24.45 17.71 -15.91
N TYR A 204 -24.56 16.59 -15.22
CA TYR A 204 -24.07 15.29 -15.66
C TYR A 204 -25.02 14.15 -15.19
N ILE A 205 -24.87 12.99 -15.82
CA ILE A 205 -25.47 11.73 -15.40
C ILE A 205 -24.40 10.94 -14.65
N ALA A 206 -24.75 10.33 -13.54
CA ALA A 206 -23.85 9.47 -12.77
C ALA A 206 -24.61 8.46 -11.93
N ASN A 207 -24.00 7.32 -11.70
CA ASN A 207 -24.45 6.33 -10.74
C ASN A 207 -24.09 6.77 -9.31
N ARG A 208 -24.91 6.38 -8.33
CA ARG A 208 -24.60 6.62 -6.92
C ARG A 208 -23.49 5.67 -6.49
N SER A 209 -22.30 6.20 -6.24
CA SER A 209 -21.16 5.47 -5.70
C SER A 209 -20.29 6.38 -4.85
N SER A 210 -19.79 5.87 -3.72
CA SER A 210 -18.82 6.59 -2.90
C SER A 210 -17.36 6.27 -3.27
N GLY A 211 -17.12 5.19 -4.05
CA GLY A 211 -15.79 4.67 -4.33
C GLY A 211 -15.17 3.83 -3.19
N ALA A 212 -15.85 3.69 -2.04
CA ALA A 212 -15.28 3.08 -0.84
C ALA A 212 -14.84 1.61 -1.03
N GLN A 213 -15.61 0.81 -1.77
CA GLN A 213 -15.25 -0.59 -2.00
C GLN A 213 -14.00 -0.73 -2.87
N GLY A 214 -13.90 0.06 -3.94
CA GLY A 214 -12.70 0.08 -4.80
C GLY A 214 -11.45 0.59 -4.06
N ALA A 215 -11.59 1.63 -3.24
CA ALA A 215 -10.49 2.13 -2.41
C ALA A 215 -10.03 1.09 -1.37
N ALA A 216 -10.97 0.37 -0.72
CA ALA A 216 -10.64 -0.70 0.21
C ALA A 216 -9.91 -1.86 -0.49
N LEU A 217 -10.35 -2.26 -1.70
CA LEU A 217 -9.70 -3.28 -2.51
C LEU A 217 -8.27 -2.89 -2.89
N ALA A 218 -8.08 -1.67 -3.39
CA ALA A 218 -6.76 -1.17 -3.75
C ALA A 218 -5.81 -1.14 -2.54
N THR A 219 -6.33 -0.79 -1.35
CA THR A 219 -5.59 -0.86 -0.08
C THR A 219 -5.18 -2.29 0.25
N ALA A 220 -6.13 -3.23 0.25
CA ALA A 220 -5.87 -4.62 0.62
C ALA A 220 -4.88 -5.31 -0.34
N LEU A 221 -4.98 -5.06 -1.64
CA LEU A 221 -4.07 -5.59 -2.66
C LEU A 221 -2.65 -5.04 -2.49
N ARG A 222 -2.53 -3.72 -2.26
CA ARG A 222 -1.24 -3.08 -1.94
C ARG A 222 -0.61 -3.69 -0.69
N ASP A 223 -1.39 -3.92 0.36
CA ASP A 223 -0.92 -4.46 1.63
C ASP A 223 -0.47 -5.93 1.50
N LEU A 224 -0.98 -6.65 0.50
CA LEU A 224 -0.49 -7.97 0.08
C LEU A 224 0.69 -7.91 -0.91
N GLY A 225 1.24 -6.73 -1.17
CA GLY A 225 2.45 -6.55 -1.96
C GLY A 225 2.25 -6.23 -3.45
N ALA A 226 1.02 -6.12 -3.95
CA ALA A 226 0.77 -5.79 -5.34
C ALA A 226 1.20 -4.35 -5.69
N ARG A 227 1.71 -4.15 -6.91
CA ARG A 227 1.65 -2.85 -7.57
C ARG A 227 0.21 -2.63 -8.02
N VAL A 228 -0.42 -1.56 -7.56
CA VAL A 228 -1.82 -1.27 -7.86
C VAL A 228 -1.95 -0.01 -8.72
N SER A 229 -2.51 -0.14 -9.93
CA SER A 229 -3.02 0.99 -10.74
C SER A 229 -4.49 1.22 -10.42
N PHE A 230 -4.79 2.37 -9.83
CA PHE A 230 -6.11 2.75 -9.34
C PHE A 230 -6.75 3.80 -10.24
N VAL A 231 -7.65 3.36 -11.13
CA VAL A 231 -8.39 4.22 -12.05
C VAL A 231 -9.69 4.65 -11.41
N THR A 232 -9.86 5.93 -11.12
CA THR A 232 -11.00 6.39 -10.33
C THR A 232 -11.73 7.56 -10.98
N GLY A 233 -13.06 7.44 -11.05
CA GLY A 233 -13.95 8.56 -11.30
C GLY A 233 -14.06 9.48 -10.08
N PRO A 234 -14.86 10.56 -10.15
CA PRO A 234 -15.07 11.53 -9.06
C PRO A 234 -15.77 10.89 -7.86
N ALA A 235 -14.99 10.32 -6.94
CA ALA A 235 -15.47 9.63 -5.76
C ALA A 235 -15.45 10.52 -4.50
N ARG A 236 -16.29 10.18 -3.50
CA ARG A 236 -16.29 10.87 -2.19
C ARG A 236 -15.14 10.42 -1.30
N VAL A 237 -14.73 9.16 -1.43
CA VAL A 237 -13.60 8.61 -0.69
C VAL A 237 -12.31 8.94 -1.44
N PRO A 238 -11.30 9.52 -0.80
CA PRO A 238 -10.03 9.81 -1.44
C PRO A 238 -9.32 8.53 -1.89
N PRO A 239 -8.49 8.60 -2.93
CA PRO A 239 -7.64 7.48 -3.33
C PRO A 239 -6.73 7.03 -2.18
N PRO A 240 -6.48 5.72 -2.03
CA PRO A 240 -5.58 5.24 -0.99
C PRO A 240 -4.13 5.65 -1.27
N SER A 241 -3.34 5.84 -0.22
CA SER A 241 -1.91 6.09 -0.35
C SER A 241 -1.16 4.86 -0.88
N GLY A 242 -0.01 5.08 -1.55
CA GLY A 242 0.87 4.00 -1.99
C GLY A 242 0.37 3.19 -3.20
N VAL A 243 -0.63 3.69 -3.92
CA VAL A 243 -1.09 3.17 -5.22
C VAL A 243 -0.86 4.21 -6.31
N GLU A 244 -0.80 3.77 -7.57
CA GLU A 244 -0.68 4.64 -8.74
C GLU A 244 -2.07 5.10 -9.15
N VAL A 245 -2.37 6.39 -8.97
CA VAL A 245 -3.72 6.94 -9.17
C VAL A 245 -3.87 7.54 -10.55
N HIS A 246 -4.91 7.11 -11.27
CA HIS A 246 -5.32 7.62 -12.59
C HIS A 246 -6.73 8.21 -12.49
N PRO A 247 -6.87 9.53 -12.30
CA PRO A 247 -8.17 10.18 -12.25
C PRO A 247 -8.79 10.28 -13.65
N VAL A 248 -10.09 9.98 -13.73
CA VAL A 248 -10.90 10.06 -14.96
C VAL A 248 -12.26 10.66 -14.64
N HIS A 249 -12.97 11.15 -15.63
CA HIS A 249 -14.33 11.68 -15.45
C HIS A 249 -15.40 10.81 -16.11
N THR A 250 -15.16 10.36 -17.34
CA THR A 250 -16.15 9.66 -18.16
C THR A 250 -15.80 8.17 -18.33
N ALA A 251 -16.79 7.38 -18.74
CA ALA A 251 -16.58 5.97 -19.11
C ALA A 251 -15.59 5.79 -20.25
N GLN A 252 -15.58 6.70 -21.21
CA GLN A 252 -14.64 6.69 -22.35
C GLN A 252 -13.21 6.95 -21.89
N GLU A 253 -13.00 7.94 -21.00
CA GLU A 253 -11.69 8.19 -20.40
C GLU A 253 -11.23 7.01 -19.57
N MET A 254 -12.13 6.41 -18.76
CA MET A 254 -11.82 5.22 -17.96
C MET A 254 -11.37 4.06 -18.86
N LEU A 255 -12.07 3.80 -19.95
CA LEU A 255 -11.67 2.77 -20.91
C LEU A 255 -10.30 3.04 -21.51
N ALA A 256 -10.04 4.27 -21.97
CA ALA A 256 -8.76 4.62 -22.58
C ALA A 256 -7.57 4.42 -21.63
N VAL A 257 -7.75 4.79 -20.34
CA VAL A 257 -6.73 4.58 -19.31
C VAL A 257 -6.55 3.09 -19.02
N VAL A 258 -7.64 2.32 -18.89
CA VAL A 258 -7.59 0.88 -18.66
C VAL A 258 -6.87 0.15 -19.80
N ASP A 259 -7.23 0.45 -21.06
CA ASP A 259 -6.58 -0.14 -22.25
C ASP A 259 -5.05 0.18 -22.26
N GLY A 260 -4.67 1.41 -21.87
CA GLY A 260 -3.27 1.84 -21.83
C GLY A 260 -2.44 1.23 -20.68
N LEU A 261 -3.08 0.66 -19.67
CA LEU A 261 -2.41 0.01 -18.54
C LEU A 261 -2.18 -1.49 -18.74
N LEU A 262 -2.80 -2.10 -19.74
CA LEU A 262 -2.59 -3.52 -20.07
C LEU A 262 -1.21 -3.74 -20.70
N PRO A 263 -0.53 -4.89 -20.41
CA PRO A 263 -1.00 -6.02 -19.60
C PRO A 263 -0.82 -5.82 -18.09
N VAL A 264 -1.74 -6.43 -17.31
CA VAL A 264 -1.68 -6.55 -15.85
C VAL A 264 -1.99 -8.01 -15.46
N ASP A 265 -1.60 -8.43 -14.23
CA ASP A 265 -1.86 -9.81 -13.78
C ASP A 265 -3.35 -10.03 -13.44
N ALA A 266 -3.97 -9.04 -12.79
CA ALA A 266 -5.42 -9.06 -12.53
C ALA A 266 -6.06 -7.68 -12.75
N ALA A 267 -7.34 -7.67 -13.12
CA ALA A 267 -8.15 -6.46 -13.24
C ALA A 267 -9.47 -6.60 -12.48
N ILE A 268 -9.79 -5.58 -11.65
CA ILE A 268 -10.98 -5.55 -10.80
C ILE A 268 -11.82 -4.34 -11.16
N PHE A 269 -13.04 -4.60 -11.59
CA PHE A 269 -13.98 -3.57 -12.07
C PHE A 269 -15.04 -3.28 -11.00
N ALA A 270 -14.69 -2.39 -10.05
CA ALA A 270 -15.58 -1.94 -8.96
C ALA A 270 -16.14 -0.53 -9.18
N ALA A 271 -15.83 0.11 -10.32
CA ALA A 271 -16.39 1.39 -10.70
C ALA A 271 -17.90 1.27 -11.01
N ALA A 272 -18.66 2.27 -10.65
CA ALA A 272 -20.06 2.44 -11.02
C ALA A 272 -20.18 3.24 -12.32
N VAL A 273 -19.83 2.59 -13.42
CA VAL A 273 -19.87 3.18 -14.77
C VAL A 273 -21.33 3.43 -15.18
N ALA A 274 -21.63 4.61 -15.68
CA ALA A 274 -22.97 4.89 -16.21
C ALA A 274 -23.18 4.13 -17.54
N ASP A 275 -24.34 3.51 -17.71
CA ASP A 275 -24.66 2.73 -18.92
C ASP A 275 -24.82 3.64 -20.14
N TRP A 276 -25.26 4.87 -19.93
CA TRP A 276 -25.56 5.83 -20.99
C TRP A 276 -24.84 7.16 -20.80
N ARG A 277 -24.51 7.80 -21.93
CA ARG A 277 -24.06 9.19 -22.03
C ARG A 277 -24.94 9.94 -23.04
N LEU A 278 -24.85 11.24 -23.09
CA LEU A 278 -25.41 11.97 -24.23
C LEU A 278 -24.62 11.65 -25.50
N ALA A 279 -25.32 11.49 -26.62
CA ALA A 279 -24.72 11.32 -27.94
C ALA A 279 -23.83 12.53 -28.30
N SER A 280 -24.24 13.74 -27.87
CA SER A 280 -23.48 14.98 -27.98
C SER A 280 -23.67 15.84 -26.74
N ALA A 281 -22.60 16.05 -25.96
CA ALA A 281 -22.62 16.98 -24.85
C ALA A 281 -22.66 18.42 -25.33
N HIS A 282 -23.41 19.27 -24.64
CA HIS A 282 -23.50 20.67 -24.99
C HIS A 282 -22.37 21.51 -24.38
N GLY A 283 -21.65 22.28 -25.19
CA GLY A 283 -20.57 23.17 -24.73
C GLY A 283 -21.04 24.39 -23.90
N GLN A 284 -22.35 24.66 -23.87
CA GLN A 284 -22.99 25.75 -23.13
C GLN A 284 -24.16 25.22 -22.31
N LYS A 285 -24.41 25.82 -21.14
CA LYS A 285 -25.55 25.47 -20.30
C LYS A 285 -26.85 25.53 -21.09
N ILE A 286 -27.58 24.43 -21.15
CA ILE A 286 -28.91 24.36 -21.80
C ILE A 286 -29.89 25.24 -21.04
N LYS A 287 -30.40 26.29 -21.67
CA LYS A 287 -31.44 27.18 -21.12
C LYS A 287 -32.82 26.62 -21.43
N LYS A 288 -33.80 26.91 -20.55
CA LYS A 288 -35.23 26.65 -20.84
C LYS A 288 -35.66 27.45 -22.08
N THR A 289 -36.41 26.81 -22.97
CA THR A 289 -37.02 27.50 -24.09
C THR A 289 -38.20 28.32 -23.59
N SER A 290 -38.40 29.49 -24.14
CA SER A 290 -39.54 30.37 -23.83
C SER A 290 -40.89 29.77 -24.29
N SER A 291 -40.89 28.80 -25.20
CA SER A 291 -42.06 28.07 -25.70
C SER A 291 -42.53 26.94 -24.79
N GLY A 292 -41.84 26.63 -23.71
CA GLY A 292 -42.18 25.51 -22.83
C GLY A 292 -41.92 24.11 -23.39
N ASP A 293 -41.34 23.99 -24.57
CA ASP A 293 -41.04 22.71 -25.20
C ASP A 293 -39.88 22.00 -24.45
N LEU A 294 -40.13 20.74 -24.12
CA LEU A 294 -39.12 19.87 -23.56
C LEU A 294 -38.06 19.53 -24.63
N ARG A 295 -36.80 19.85 -24.38
CA ARG A 295 -35.73 19.37 -25.24
C ARG A 295 -35.56 17.85 -25.06
N VAL A 296 -35.59 17.14 -26.16
CA VAL A 296 -35.24 15.72 -26.19
C VAL A 296 -33.71 15.60 -26.12
N LEU A 297 -33.24 14.83 -25.16
CA LEU A 297 -31.82 14.48 -25.04
C LEU A 297 -31.62 13.12 -25.70
N GLU A 298 -30.73 13.05 -26.68
CA GLU A 298 -30.35 11.80 -27.33
C GLU A 298 -29.28 11.10 -26.51
N PHE A 299 -29.54 9.84 -26.14
CA PHE A 299 -28.59 9.00 -25.41
C PHE A 299 -27.85 8.06 -26.34
N ALA A 300 -26.60 7.78 -26.01
CA ALA A 300 -25.79 6.73 -26.59
C ALA A 300 -25.26 5.82 -25.47
N GLU A 301 -25.03 4.56 -25.79
CA GLU A 301 -24.45 3.61 -24.84
C GLU A 301 -23.00 3.94 -24.54
N ASN A 302 -22.60 3.75 -23.31
CA ASN A 302 -21.22 3.79 -22.90
C ASN A 302 -20.50 2.46 -23.19
N PRO A 303 -19.18 2.47 -23.35
CA PRO A 303 -18.42 1.25 -23.56
C PRO A 303 -18.51 0.34 -22.34
N ASP A 304 -18.68 -0.96 -22.60
CA ASP A 304 -18.64 -2.00 -21.59
C ASP A 304 -17.18 -2.39 -21.29
N ILE A 305 -16.57 -1.71 -20.32
CA ILE A 305 -15.15 -1.86 -19.99
C ILE A 305 -14.83 -3.29 -19.52
N LEU A 306 -15.69 -3.88 -18.68
CA LEU A 306 -15.52 -5.24 -18.19
C LEU A 306 -15.52 -6.26 -19.33
N ALA A 307 -16.52 -6.22 -20.21
CA ALA A 307 -16.61 -7.12 -21.35
C ALA A 307 -15.44 -6.94 -22.33
N ARG A 308 -15.02 -5.67 -22.56
CA ARG A 308 -13.91 -5.37 -23.45
C ARG A 308 -12.59 -5.92 -22.93
N VAL A 309 -12.27 -5.75 -21.66
CA VAL A 309 -11.05 -6.30 -21.06
C VAL A 309 -11.09 -7.82 -20.98
N SER A 310 -12.26 -8.39 -20.70
CA SER A 310 -12.44 -9.85 -20.70
C SER A 310 -12.17 -10.52 -22.07
N ALA A 311 -12.38 -9.78 -23.16
CA ALA A 311 -12.15 -10.25 -24.54
C ALA A 311 -10.87 -9.66 -25.18
N HIS A 312 -10.03 -8.94 -24.41
CA HIS A 312 -8.86 -8.26 -24.95
C HIS A 312 -7.71 -9.23 -25.25
N ASP A 313 -6.89 -8.96 -26.29
CA ASP A 313 -5.71 -9.78 -26.63
C ASP A 313 -4.69 -9.84 -25.48
N LEU A 314 -4.57 -8.78 -24.69
CA LEU A 314 -3.76 -8.69 -23.48
C LEU A 314 -4.61 -8.91 -22.20
N ARG A 315 -5.60 -9.79 -22.27
CA ARG A 315 -6.49 -10.09 -21.15
C ARG A 315 -5.68 -10.48 -19.90
N PRO A 316 -5.99 -9.89 -18.73
CA PRO A 316 -5.40 -10.33 -17.47
C PRO A 316 -5.65 -11.80 -17.17
N GLN A 317 -4.74 -12.44 -16.41
CA GLN A 317 -4.93 -13.82 -15.94
C GLN A 317 -6.24 -13.96 -15.14
N LEU A 318 -6.60 -12.91 -14.37
CA LEU A 318 -7.82 -12.88 -13.58
C LEU A 318 -8.59 -11.57 -13.82
N VAL A 319 -9.86 -11.68 -14.19
CA VAL A 319 -10.78 -10.56 -14.38
C VAL A 319 -11.96 -10.68 -13.41
N VAL A 320 -12.12 -9.67 -12.55
CA VAL A 320 -13.16 -9.63 -11.50
C VAL A 320 -14.12 -8.49 -11.77
N GLY A 321 -15.39 -8.79 -11.92
CA GLY A 321 -16.47 -7.80 -12.04
C GLY A 321 -17.24 -7.60 -10.74
N PHE A 322 -17.96 -6.49 -10.63
CA PHE A 322 -18.94 -6.24 -9.57
C PHE A 322 -20.35 -6.16 -10.16
N ALA A 323 -21.32 -6.68 -9.40
CA ALA A 323 -22.74 -6.59 -9.72
C ALA A 323 -23.50 -6.05 -8.51
N ALA A 324 -24.02 -4.83 -8.66
CA ALA A 324 -24.90 -4.18 -7.69
C ALA A 324 -26.36 -4.35 -8.18
N GLU A 325 -27.09 -5.25 -7.56
CA GLU A 325 -28.43 -5.64 -7.99
C GLU A 325 -29.44 -5.31 -6.89
N THR A 326 -30.69 -5.11 -7.27
CA THR A 326 -31.79 -4.81 -6.33
C THR A 326 -32.77 -5.95 -6.18
N GLU A 327 -32.74 -6.94 -7.09
CA GLU A 327 -33.58 -8.14 -7.10
C GLU A 327 -32.86 -9.29 -7.81
N ASN A 328 -33.21 -10.53 -7.47
CA ASN A 328 -32.63 -11.75 -8.08
C ASN A 328 -31.08 -11.70 -8.17
N VAL A 329 -30.46 -11.22 -7.11
CA VAL A 329 -29.04 -10.81 -7.08
C VAL A 329 -28.11 -11.90 -7.62
N ILE A 330 -28.28 -13.14 -7.17
CA ILE A 330 -27.40 -14.27 -7.55
C ILE A 330 -27.59 -14.62 -9.03
N ASP A 331 -28.83 -14.76 -9.48
CA ASP A 331 -29.13 -15.17 -10.86
C ASP A 331 -28.68 -14.10 -11.87
N ASN A 332 -28.99 -12.82 -11.57
CA ASN A 332 -28.59 -11.69 -12.39
C ASN A 332 -27.05 -11.57 -12.47
N ALA A 333 -26.37 -11.75 -11.36
CA ALA A 333 -24.92 -11.72 -11.31
C ALA A 333 -24.27 -12.90 -12.05
N ALA A 334 -24.81 -14.11 -11.92
CA ALA A 334 -24.33 -15.28 -12.64
C ALA A 334 -24.46 -15.10 -14.17
N GLN A 335 -25.64 -14.63 -14.64
CA GLN A 335 -25.84 -14.30 -16.05
C GLN A 335 -24.89 -13.17 -16.53
N LYS A 336 -24.65 -12.14 -15.69
CA LYS A 336 -23.74 -11.07 -15.98
C LYS A 336 -22.31 -11.58 -16.12
N ARG A 337 -21.85 -12.50 -15.26
CA ARG A 337 -20.53 -13.12 -15.35
C ARG A 337 -20.33 -13.79 -16.71
N LEU A 338 -21.27 -14.62 -17.13
CA LEU A 338 -21.20 -15.33 -18.41
C LEU A 338 -21.23 -14.37 -19.60
N ARG A 339 -22.14 -13.39 -19.59
CA ARG A 339 -22.26 -12.39 -20.67
C ARG A 339 -21.02 -11.52 -20.82
N LYS A 340 -20.36 -11.15 -19.68
CA LYS A 340 -19.17 -10.30 -19.68
C LYS A 340 -17.87 -11.07 -19.89
N GLY A 341 -17.87 -12.39 -19.72
CA GLY A 341 -16.71 -13.25 -19.89
C GLY A 341 -15.63 -13.07 -18.79
N CYS A 342 -16.02 -12.54 -17.63
CA CYS A 342 -15.11 -12.41 -16.50
C CYS A 342 -15.02 -13.70 -15.69
N ASP A 343 -13.90 -13.90 -14.97
CA ASP A 343 -13.67 -15.10 -14.17
C ASP A 343 -14.54 -15.11 -12.93
N TRP A 344 -14.56 -14.00 -12.21
CA TRP A 344 -15.36 -13.82 -11.00
C TRP A 344 -16.30 -12.64 -11.11
N ILE A 345 -17.43 -12.76 -10.42
CA ILE A 345 -18.30 -11.63 -10.17
C ILE A 345 -18.62 -11.54 -8.67
N VAL A 346 -18.48 -10.37 -8.11
CA VAL A 346 -18.81 -10.07 -6.72
C VAL A 346 -20.15 -9.33 -6.72
N ALA A 347 -21.19 -10.03 -6.29
CA ALA A 347 -22.56 -9.52 -6.26
C ALA A 347 -22.90 -8.98 -4.88
N ASN A 348 -23.65 -7.88 -4.83
CA ASN A 348 -24.21 -7.35 -3.60
C ASN A 348 -25.62 -6.80 -3.85
N ASP A 349 -26.47 -6.94 -2.83
CA ASP A 349 -27.81 -6.36 -2.80
C ASP A 349 -27.71 -4.88 -2.42
N VAL A 350 -28.09 -4.00 -3.33
CA VAL A 350 -28.09 -2.54 -3.11
C VAL A 350 -29.50 -1.96 -3.02
N ALA A 351 -30.51 -2.79 -2.75
CA ALA A 351 -31.86 -2.32 -2.51
C ALA A 351 -31.87 -1.27 -1.37
N PRO A 352 -32.74 -0.25 -1.43
CA PRO A 352 -32.71 0.87 -0.48
C PRO A 352 -32.77 0.46 1.00
N GLN A 353 -33.47 -0.63 1.32
CA GLN A 353 -33.62 -1.15 2.68
C GLN A 353 -32.35 -1.78 3.26
N THR A 354 -31.37 -2.15 2.42
CA THR A 354 -30.14 -2.81 2.89
C THR A 354 -29.13 -1.83 3.50
N GLY A 355 -29.20 -0.54 3.14
CA GLY A 355 -28.25 0.48 3.59
C GLY A 355 -26.81 0.28 3.05
N ILE A 356 -26.57 -0.69 2.17
CA ILE A 356 -25.23 -1.04 1.65
C ILE A 356 -24.68 0.05 0.72
N MET A 357 -25.56 0.67 -0.08
CA MET A 357 -25.17 1.76 -0.98
C MET A 357 -24.74 2.99 -0.16
N GLY A 358 -23.46 3.29 -0.13
CA GLY A 358 -22.88 4.38 0.66
C GLY A 358 -22.58 4.06 2.13
N GLY A 359 -23.00 2.88 2.65
CA GLY A 359 -22.71 2.41 4.00
C GLY A 359 -21.25 1.93 4.18
N ALA A 360 -20.87 1.67 5.45
CA ALA A 360 -19.53 1.16 5.82
C ALA A 360 -19.42 -0.37 5.66
N HIS A 361 -20.54 -1.10 5.69
CA HIS A 361 -20.60 -2.55 5.60
C HIS A 361 -21.04 -3.01 4.20
N ASN A 362 -20.79 -4.29 3.91
CA ASN A 362 -21.26 -4.94 2.71
C ASN A 362 -21.53 -6.43 3.00
N LYS A 363 -22.54 -6.98 2.31
CA LYS A 363 -22.79 -8.41 2.22
C LYS A 363 -22.64 -8.80 0.77
N VAL A 364 -21.70 -9.70 0.48
CA VAL A 364 -21.39 -10.06 -0.90
C VAL A 364 -21.51 -11.55 -1.15
N THR A 365 -21.78 -11.87 -2.40
CA THR A 365 -21.74 -13.25 -2.93
C THR A 365 -20.71 -13.26 -4.06
N LEU A 366 -19.67 -14.07 -3.91
CA LEU A 366 -18.69 -14.32 -4.97
C LEU A 366 -19.17 -15.49 -5.83
N ILE A 367 -19.18 -15.31 -7.14
CA ILE A 367 -19.60 -16.29 -8.13
C ILE A 367 -18.46 -16.48 -9.12
N ASP A 368 -17.99 -17.71 -9.27
CA ASP A 368 -16.95 -18.13 -10.21
C ASP A 368 -17.38 -19.34 -11.05
N ALA A 369 -16.44 -20.04 -11.66
CA ALA A 369 -16.71 -21.24 -12.45
C ALA A 369 -17.07 -22.45 -11.58
N ASP A 370 -16.56 -22.48 -10.34
CA ASP A 370 -16.68 -23.61 -9.42
C ASP A 370 -17.94 -23.53 -8.56
N GLY A 371 -18.56 -22.32 -8.46
CA GLY A 371 -19.80 -22.16 -7.72
C GLY A 371 -20.08 -20.76 -7.18
N THR A 372 -20.78 -20.73 -6.06
CA THR A 372 -21.26 -19.52 -5.43
C THR A 372 -20.96 -19.57 -3.93
N GLU A 373 -20.28 -18.55 -3.40
CA GLU A 373 -19.93 -18.41 -1.99
C GLU A 373 -20.53 -17.10 -1.44
N THR A 374 -21.46 -17.19 -0.50
CA THR A 374 -22.04 -16.02 0.16
C THR A 374 -21.33 -15.75 1.48
N TRP A 375 -20.95 -14.51 1.71
CA TRP A 375 -20.31 -14.06 2.95
C TRP A 375 -21.29 -13.29 3.83
N ASP A 376 -21.10 -13.41 5.15
CA ASP A 376 -21.85 -12.61 6.10
C ASP A 376 -21.59 -11.13 5.92
N GLU A 377 -22.48 -10.30 6.44
CA GLU A 377 -22.29 -8.85 6.44
C GLU A 377 -21.07 -8.48 7.29
N MET A 378 -20.16 -7.72 6.70
CA MET A 378 -18.92 -7.29 7.33
C MET A 378 -18.47 -5.92 6.80
N PRO A 379 -17.52 -5.24 7.46
CA PRO A 379 -16.93 -4.00 6.96
C PRO A 379 -16.38 -4.16 5.53
N LYS A 380 -16.50 -3.11 4.72
CA LYS A 380 -15.97 -3.11 3.33
C LYS A 380 -14.46 -3.39 3.26
N SER A 381 -13.71 -3.03 4.29
CA SER A 381 -12.29 -3.39 4.46
C SER A 381 -12.08 -4.91 4.53
N ASP A 382 -12.93 -5.62 5.27
CA ASP A 382 -12.80 -7.05 5.47
C ASP A 382 -13.24 -7.83 4.22
N VAL A 383 -14.32 -7.36 3.55
CA VAL A 383 -14.69 -7.85 2.21
C VAL A 383 -13.53 -7.71 1.24
N ALA A 384 -12.90 -6.54 1.21
CA ALA A 384 -11.77 -6.24 0.34
C ALA A 384 -10.56 -7.13 0.63
N ARG A 385 -10.24 -7.32 1.92
CA ARG A 385 -9.14 -8.21 2.35
C ARG A 385 -9.38 -9.65 1.93
N ARG A 386 -10.62 -10.15 2.10
CA ARG A 386 -10.97 -11.52 1.72
C ARG A 386 -10.89 -11.73 0.21
N ILE A 387 -11.38 -10.77 -0.59
CA ILE A 387 -11.22 -10.79 -2.05
C ILE A 387 -9.74 -10.76 -2.44
N ALA A 388 -8.94 -9.88 -1.83
CA ALA A 388 -7.51 -9.75 -2.14
C ALA A 388 -6.72 -11.02 -1.83
N LEU A 389 -7.04 -11.73 -0.74
CA LEU A 389 -6.44 -13.04 -0.43
C LEU A 389 -6.81 -14.09 -1.47
N ARG A 390 -8.08 -14.17 -1.89
CA ARG A 390 -8.48 -15.09 -2.97
C ARG A 390 -7.81 -14.77 -4.31
N ILE A 391 -7.60 -13.49 -4.61
CA ILE A 391 -6.83 -13.06 -5.80
C ILE A 391 -5.37 -13.54 -5.67
N ALA A 392 -4.78 -13.43 -4.49
CA ALA A 392 -3.43 -13.92 -4.25
C ALA A 392 -3.32 -15.42 -4.51
N ASP A 393 -4.25 -16.21 -3.98
CA ASP A 393 -4.30 -17.66 -4.17
C ASP A 393 -4.49 -18.03 -5.67
N ALA A 394 -5.27 -17.26 -6.42
CA ALA A 394 -5.53 -17.50 -7.84
C ALA A 394 -4.37 -17.08 -8.76
N LEU A 395 -3.46 -16.22 -8.31
CA LEU A 395 -2.29 -15.75 -9.07
C LEU A 395 -0.98 -16.47 -8.70
N THR A 396 -1.03 -17.37 -7.71
CA THR A 396 0.10 -18.20 -7.31
C THR A 396 0.17 -19.45 -8.21
#